data_aa599f9ea71a586be4be289ce4ee2e0a
#
_entry.id   aa599f9ea71a586be4be289ce4ee2e0a
#
_cell.length_a   1.000
_cell.length_b   1.000
_cell.length_c   1.000
_cell.angle_alpha   90.00
_cell.angle_beta   90.00
_cell.angle_gamma   90.00
#
_symmetry.space_group_name_H-M   'P 1'
#
loop_
_entity.id
_entity.type
_entity.pdbx_description
1 polymer ?
#
loop_
_entity_poly.entity_id
_entity_poly.type
_entity_poly.pdbx_seq_one_letter_code
_entity_poly.pdbx_strand_id
1 'polypeptide(L)'
;MDKEQVEITLNKIFPHIKPEEVSDIDFDVRHTAPDEFTLHTSFIVDGDWWDSLDTINKAAFIHKTKMKLRRDIKNFAGINVVFDQLNTNVNGRYS
;
A
#
# COMPACT_ATOMS: atom_id res chain seq x y z
N MET A 1 -3.57 -20.04 -0.69
CA MET A 1 -2.56 -19.17 -1.34
C MET A 1 -1.49 -18.86 -0.31
N ASP A 2 -0.24 -19.05 -0.65
CA ASP A 2 0.85 -18.76 0.26
C ASP A 2 1.34 -17.31 0.15
N LYS A 3 2.22 -16.92 1.07
CA LYS A 3 2.76 -15.56 1.15
C LYS A 3 3.40 -15.10 -0.16
N GLU A 4 4.18 -15.97 -0.79
CA GLU A 4 4.91 -15.64 -2.02
C GLU A 4 3.94 -15.40 -3.17
N GLN A 5 2.90 -16.21 -3.29
CA GLN A 5 1.87 -16.04 -4.32
C GLN A 5 1.10 -14.74 -4.11
N VAL A 6 0.82 -14.37 -2.86
CA VAL A 6 0.17 -13.10 -2.55
C VAL A 6 1.05 -11.92 -2.97
N GLU A 7 2.35 -11.96 -2.67
CA GLU A 7 3.28 -10.92 -3.08
C GLU A 7 3.33 -10.76 -4.60
N ILE A 8 3.43 -11.87 -5.33
CA ILE A 8 3.45 -11.86 -6.79
C ILE A 8 2.16 -11.26 -7.34
N THR A 9 1.01 -11.68 -6.80
CA THR A 9 -0.29 -11.18 -7.22
C THR A 9 -0.43 -9.68 -6.96
N LEU A 10 -0.02 -9.21 -5.78
CA LEU A 10 -0.10 -7.80 -5.42
C LEU A 10 0.77 -6.94 -6.35
N ASN A 11 1.98 -7.39 -6.65
CA ASN A 11 2.86 -6.67 -7.57
C ASN A 11 2.28 -6.63 -8.98
N LYS A 12 1.60 -7.68 -9.40
CA LYS A 12 0.99 -7.77 -10.72
C LYS A 12 -0.20 -6.82 -10.86
N ILE A 13 -1.05 -6.72 -9.84
CA ILE A 13 -2.25 -5.89 -9.91
C ILE A 13 -2.00 -4.43 -9.53
N PHE A 14 -0.90 -4.13 -8.85
CA PHE A 14 -0.63 -2.78 -8.34
C PHE A 14 -0.70 -1.69 -9.41
N PRO A 15 -0.14 -1.85 -10.63
CA PRO A 15 -0.26 -0.82 -11.66
C PRO A 15 -1.70 -0.45 -12.02
N HIS A 16 -2.65 -1.36 -11.79
CA HIS A 16 -4.07 -1.15 -12.09
C HIS A 16 -4.85 -0.50 -10.93
N ILE A 17 -4.32 -0.59 -9.71
CA ILE A 17 -4.99 -0.06 -8.52
C ILE A 17 -4.23 1.09 -7.87
N LYS A 18 -3.08 1.42 -8.40
CA LYS A 18 -2.16 2.42 -7.86
C LYS A 18 -2.82 3.81 -7.79
N PRO A 19 -2.75 4.50 -6.62
CA PRO A 19 -3.11 5.91 -6.57
C PRO A 19 -2.17 6.72 -7.47
N GLU A 20 -2.68 7.79 -8.05
CA GLU A 20 -1.94 8.64 -8.98
C GLU A 20 -0.69 9.24 -8.35
N GLU A 21 -0.77 9.60 -7.07
CA GLU A 21 0.32 10.27 -6.34
C GLU A 21 1.43 9.32 -5.94
N VAL A 22 1.19 8.01 -6.01
CA VAL A 22 2.17 6.98 -5.64
C VAL A 22 2.87 6.49 -6.89
N SER A 23 4.20 6.59 -6.91
CA SER A 23 4.99 6.09 -8.04
C SER A 23 5.28 4.59 -7.93
N ASP A 24 5.45 4.09 -6.72
CA ASP A 24 5.73 2.67 -6.49
C ASP A 24 5.35 2.28 -5.06
N ILE A 25 5.31 0.98 -4.80
CA ILE A 25 5.00 0.45 -3.48
C ILE A 25 5.85 -0.79 -3.24
N ASP A 26 6.26 -0.98 -1.99
CA ASP A 26 6.93 -2.18 -1.54
C ASP A 26 6.01 -2.93 -0.57
N PHE A 27 5.71 -4.19 -0.87
CA PHE A 27 4.84 -5.01 -0.06
C PHE A 27 5.66 -6.02 0.75
N ASP A 28 5.50 -6.00 2.08
CA ASP A 28 5.96 -7.06 2.96
C ASP A 28 4.72 -7.77 3.50
N VAL A 29 4.50 -9.00 3.05
CA VAL A 29 3.29 -9.76 3.34
C VAL A 29 3.54 -10.69 4.52
N ARG A 30 2.63 -10.68 5.49
CA ARG A 30 2.65 -11.60 6.63
C ARG A 30 1.33 -12.33 6.74
N HIS A 31 1.39 -13.61 7.03
CA HIS A 31 0.20 -14.44 7.20
C HIS A 31 -0.20 -14.45 8.67
N THR A 32 -1.31 -13.80 9.00
CA THR A 32 -1.76 -13.68 10.40
C THR A 32 -2.95 -14.56 10.75
N ALA A 33 -3.70 -15.02 9.75
CA ALA A 33 -4.83 -15.93 9.92
C ALA A 33 -5.00 -16.74 8.65
N PRO A 34 -5.70 -17.90 8.68
CA PRO A 34 -5.83 -18.76 7.49
C PRO A 34 -6.32 -18.06 6.23
N ASP A 35 -7.20 -17.07 6.37
CA ASP A 35 -7.78 -16.35 5.23
C ASP A 35 -7.44 -14.87 5.21
N GLU A 36 -6.46 -14.44 6.00
CA GLU A 36 -6.12 -13.03 6.12
C GLU A 36 -4.61 -12.81 6.08
N PHE A 37 -4.20 -11.78 5.37
CA PHE A 37 -2.81 -11.37 5.27
C PHE A 37 -2.64 -9.96 5.81
N THR A 38 -1.56 -9.73 6.55
CA THR A 38 -1.19 -8.42 7.05
C THR A 38 -0.06 -7.87 6.20
N LEU A 39 -0.23 -6.65 5.75
CA LEU A 39 0.73 -5.98 4.88
C LEU A 39 1.47 -4.88 5.64
N HIS A 40 2.79 -4.94 5.60
CA HIS A 40 3.66 -3.80 5.93
C HIS A 40 4.10 -3.21 4.61
N THR A 41 3.73 -1.98 4.33
CA THR A 41 3.97 -1.39 3.01
C THR A 41 4.70 -0.06 3.13
N SER A 42 5.48 0.24 2.09
CA SER A 42 6.11 1.54 1.93
C SER A 42 5.76 2.10 0.56
N PHE A 43 5.15 3.28 0.55
CA PHE A 43 4.85 3.99 -0.69
C PHE A 43 6.01 4.89 -1.06
N ILE A 44 6.30 4.96 -2.37
CA ILE A 44 7.23 5.96 -2.91
C ILE A 44 6.39 7.06 -3.53
N VAL A 45 6.57 8.30 -3.03
CA VAL A 45 5.83 9.47 -3.50
C VAL A 45 6.80 10.59 -3.87
N ASP A 46 6.33 11.53 -4.69
CA ASP A 46 7.11 12.71 -5.01
C ASP A 46 7.34 13.57 -3.77
N GLY A 47 8.61 13.97 -3.55
CA GLY A 47 8.99 14.72 -2.36
C GLY A 47 8.35 16.10 -2.28
N ASP A 48 8.33 16.82 -3.39
CA ASP A 48 7.78 18.18 -3.43
C ASP A 48 6.27 18.15 -3.18
N TRP A 49 5.58 17.21 -3.78
CA TRP A 49 4.16 17.04 -3.53
C TRP A 49 3.88 16.70 -2.07
N TRP A 50 4.62 15.74 -1.52
CA TRP A 50 4.44 15.31 -0.13
C TRP A 50 4.70 16.45 0.86
N ASP A 51 5.77 17.21 0.64
CA ASP A 51 6.13 18.33 1.50
C ASP A 51 5.11 19.48 1.41
N SER A 52 4.33 19.55 0.34
CA SER A 52 3.28 20.55 0.19
C SER A 52 2.06 20.26 1.07
N LEU A 53 1.93 19.03 1.59
CA LEU A 53 0.82 18.63 2.42
C LEU A 53 1.08 18.96 3.89
N ASP A 54 0.04 19.38 4.59
CA ASP A 54 0.09 19.53 6.04
C ASP A 54 -0.09 18.16 6.72
N THR A 55 0.07 18.11 8.03
CA THR A 55 -0.02 16.86 8.80
C THR A 55 -1.37 16.19 8.66
N ILE A 56 -2.46 16.97 8.62
CA ILE A 56 -3.81 16.46 8.50
C ILE A 56 -4.02 15.82 7.13
N ASN A 57 -3.57 16.47 6.07
CA ASN A 57 -3.70 15.94 4.71
C ASN A 57 -2.81 14.74 4.47
N LYS A 58 -1.61 14.70 5.06
CA LYS A 58 -0.76 13.51 5.02
C LYS A 58 -1.44 12.30 5.65
N ALA A 59 -2.02 12.48 6.84
CA ALA A 59 -2.73 11.41 7.53
C ALA A 59 -3.98 10.98 6.75
N ALA A 60 -4.72 11.92 6.19
CA ALA A 60 -5.88 11.63 5.38
C ALA A 60 -5.52 10.85 4.11
N PHE A 61 -4.43 11.20 3.46
CA PHE A 61 -3.94 10.48 2.29
C PHE A 61 -3.60 9.03 2.62
N ILE A 62 -2.87 8.80 3.72
CA ILE A 62 -2.50 7.47 4.15
C ILE A 62 -3.75 6.62 4.43
N HIS A 63 -4.69 7.16 5.19
CA HIS A 63 -5.93 6.47 5.52
C HIS A 63 -6.75 6.12 4.27
N LYS A 64 -6.97 7.10 3.42
CA LYS A 64 -7.73 6.94 2.18
C LYS A 64 -7.08 5.89 1.27
N THR A 65 -5.76 5.92 1.17
CA THR A 65 -5.01 4.97 0.33
C THR A 65 -5.12 3.55 0.87
N LYS A 66 -5.01 3.37 2.19
CA LYS A 66 -5.21 2.05 2.81
C LYS A 66 -6.59 1.49 2.48
N MET A 67 -7.62 2.29 2.63
CA MET A 67 -9.00 1.85 2.39
C MET A 67 -9.22 1.50 0.92
N LYS A 68 -8.71 2.33 0.02
CA LYS A 68 -8.81 2.09 -1.42
C LYS A 68 -8.11 0.81 -1.84
N LEU A 69 -6.86 0.63 -1.41
CA LEU A 69 -6.08 -0.56 -1.77
C LEU A 69 -6.69 -1.83 -1.19
N ARG A 70 -7.15 -1.79 0.05
CA ARG A 70 -7.81 -2.94 0.66
C ARG A 70 -9.02 -3.38 -0.14
N ARG A 71 -9.87 -2.43 -0.53
CA ARG A 71 -11.05 -2.70 -1.36
C ARG A 71 -10.68 -3.24 -2.73
N ASP A 72 -9.73 -2.60 -3.39
CA ASP A 72 -9.35 -2.96 -4.75
C ASP A 72 -8.64 -4.31 -4.79
N ILE A 73 -7.78 -4.62 -3.82
CA ILE A 73 -7.13 -5.93 -3.72
C ILE A 73 -8.18 -7.03 -3.57
N LYS A 74 -9.18 -6.81 -2.73
CA LYS A 74 -10.26 -7.78 -2.58
C LYS A 74 -11.05 -7.94 -3.88
N ASN A 75 -11.37 -6.85 -4.55
CA ASN A 75 -12.17 -6.88 -5.79
C ASN A 75 -11.42 -7.53 -6.95
N PHE A 76 -10.13 -7.23 -7.11
CA PHE A 76 -9.34 -7.73 -8.24
C PHE A 76 -8.72 -9.11 -8.00
N ALA A 77 -8.36 -9.42 -6.78
CA ALA A 77 -7.61 -10.64 -6.47
C ALA A 77 -8.32 -11.58 -5.50
N GLY A 78 -9.41 -11.13 -4.87
CA GLY A 78 -10.14 -11.96 -3.89
C GLY A 78 -9.37 -12.17 -2.59
N ILE A 79 -8.36 -11.36 -2.31
CA ILE A 79 -7.50 -11.50 -1.14
C ILE A 79 -7.94 -10.51 -0.06
N ASN A 80 -8.15 -11.01 1.15
CA ASN A 80 -8.42 -10.16 2.31
C ASN A 80 -7.11 -9.72 2.92
N VAL A 81 -6.87 -8.41 2.95
CA VAL A 81 -5.65 -7.85 3.52
C VAL A 81 -5.97 -6.81 4.58
N VAL A 82 -5.07 -6.70 5.55
CA VAL A 82 -5.09 -5.65 6.57
C VAL A 82 -3.73 -4.93 6.49
N PHE A 83 -3.77 -3.61 6.46
CA PHE A 83 -2.53 -2.82 6.48
C PHE A 83 -2.15 -2.53 7.92
N ASP A 84 -1.06 -3.15 8.38
CA ASP A 84 -0.54 -2.92 9.73
C ASP A 84 0.21 -1.60 9.79
N GLN A 85 1.16 -1.42 8.87
CA GLN A 85 1.89 -0.16 8.75
C GLN A 85 1.93 0.28 7.30
N LEU A 86 1.82 1.58 7.10
CA LEU A 86 2.03 2.20 5.81
C LEU A 86 3.00 3.36 6.01
N ASN A 87 4.19 3.23 5.45
CA ASN A 87 5.21 4.25 5.47
C ASN A 87 5.29 4.93 4.11
N THR A 88 5.73 6.17 4.07
CA THR A 88 5.99 6.88 2.82
C THR A 88 7.48 7.14 2.67
N ASN A 89 8.02 6.74 1.52
CA ASN A 89 9.39 7.07 1.12
C ASN A 89 9.30 8.20 0.11
N VAL A 90 9.92 9.31 0.44
CA VAL A 90 9.81 10.54 -0.34
C VAL A 90 11.04 10.68 -1.23
N ASN A 91 10.95 10.24 -2.49
CA ASN A 91 12.02 10.32 -3.49
C ASN A 91 13.39 9.85 -2.97
N GLY A 92 13.43 8.70 -2.30
CA GLY A 92 14.65 8.15 -1.73
C GLY A 92 15.07 8.76 -0.39
N ARG A 93 14.29 9.69 0.15
CA ARG A 93 14.46 10.16 1.52
C ARG A 93 13.62 9.29 2.45
N TYR A 94 14.21 8.91 3.56
CA TYR A 94 13.50 8.13 4.58
C TYR A 94 12.99 9.08 5.66
N SER A 95 11.71 9.08 5.87
CA SER A 95 11.09 9.86 6.92
C SER A 95 10.96 9.05 8.21
#